data_a9ada6265280566172d5e73c4bfc27be
#
_entry.id   a9ada6265280566172d5e73c4bfc27be
#
_cell.length_a   1.000
_cell.length_b   1.000
_cell.length_c   1.000
_cell.angle_alpha   90.00
_cell.angle_beta   90.00
_cell.angle_gamma   90.00
#
_symmetry.space_group_name_H-M   'P 1'
#
loop_
_entity.id
_entity.type
_entity.pdbx_description
1 polymer ?
#
loop_
_entity_poly.entity_id
_entity_poly.type
_entity_poly.pdbx_seq_one_letter_code
_entity_poly.pdbx_strand_id
1 'polypeptide(L)'
;DRPDLIDEMWPPAIVALVYLARMDRNGDGIPENAGIPDQTYDTWPATGISAYSGGLWLAALAAMREIAIMQSEEDAAAELDYWLENARNRYEDALWSDEYYRYDETDDGIMADQLAGEWYARISGLSVLPDDRVDRALRTIYDHNVLRYEGGQMGAVNGMYPSGKLVRGEQAEEVWVGTSYMLAAHMLWHGLDEQAWGTAYGLYKHVY
;
A
#
# COMPACT_ATOMS: atom_id res chain seq x y z
N ASP A 1 -12.83 -2.93 -23.14
CA ASP A 1 -12.36 -4.30 -23.00
C ASP A 1 -11.34 -4.62 -24.08
N ARG A 2 -10.13 -5.01 -23.69
CA ARG A 2 -8.98 -5.31 -24.55
C ARG A 2 -8.38 -6.67 -24.17
N PRO A 3 -9.06 -7.79 -24.48
CA PRO A 3 -8.53 -9.13 -24.16
C PRO A 3 -7.17 -9.39 -24.83
N ASP A 4 -6.96 -8.84 -26.04
CA ASP A 4 -5.68 -8.89 -26.75
C ASP A 4 -4.51 -8.28 -25.93
N LEU A 5 -4.78 -7.25 -25.13
CA LEU A 5 -3.77 -6.65 -24.26
C LEU A 5 -3.34 -7.62 -23.12
N ILE A 6 -4.31 -8.37 -22.59
CA ILE A 6 -4.01 -9.37 -21.53
C ILE A 6 -3.11 -10.46 -22.10
N ASP A 7 -3.41 -10.98 -23.29
CA ASP A 7 -2.60 -11.99 -23.97
C ASP A 7 -1.17 -11.50 -24.23
N GLU A 8 -1.03 -10.25 -24.67
CA GLU A 8 0.26 -9.62 -24.93
C GLU A 8 1.08 -9.41 -23.65
N MET A 9 0.41 -8.98 -22.56
CA MET A 9 1.08 -8.60 -21.30
C MET A 9 1.34 -9.79 -20.36
N TRP A 10 0.65 -10.91 -20.54
CA TRP A 10 0.80 -12.08 -19.66
C TRP A 10 2.25 -12.59 -19.54
N PRO A 11 3.00 -12.87 -20.62
CA PRO A 11 4.38 -13.34 -20.50
C PRO A 11 5.32 -12.35 -19.79
N PRO A 12 5.36 -11.06 -20.13
CA PRO A 12 6.22 -10.12 -19.39
C PRO A 12 5.78 -9.90 -17.95
N ALA A 13 4.50 -9.98 -17.63
CA ALA A 13 4.01 -9.85 -16.26
C ALA A 13 4.48 -11.04 -15.37
N ILE A 14 4.45 -12.27 -15.87
CA ILE A 14 5.02 -13.42 -15.15
C ILE A 14 6.52 -13.22 -14.89
N VAL A 15 7.26 -12.75 -15.87
CA VAL A 15 8.71 -12.50 -15.71
C VAL A 15 8.95 -11.45 -14.62
N ALA A 16 8.17 -10.37 -14.60
CA ALA A 16 8.26 -9.34 -13.58
C ALA A 16 7.90 -9.88 -12.18
N LEU A 17 6.84 -10.67 -12.07
CA LEU A 17 6.43 -11.29 -10.82
C LEU A 17 7.50 -12.22 -10.26
N VAL A 18 8.04 -13.12 -11.09
CA VAL A 18 9.13 -14.05 -10.71
C VAL A 18 10.40 -13.29 -10.34
N TYR A 19 10.67 -12.14 -10.98
CA TYR A 19 11.79 -11.29 -10.59
C TYR A 19 11.60 -10.74 -9.19
N LEU A 20 10.42 -10.21 -8.86
CA LEU A 20 10.12 -9.69 -7.51
C LEU A 20 10.13 -10.81 -6.46
N ALA A 21 9.60 -12.00 -6.78
CA ALA A 21 9.65 -13.14 -5.86
C ALA A 21 11.07 -13.54 -5.44
N ARG A 22 12.09 -13.24 -6.25
CA ARG A 22 13.50 -13.48 -5.88
C ARG A 22 14.05 -12.53 -4.83
N MET A 23 13.32 -11.45 -4.52
CA MET A 23 13.64 -10.51 -3.45
C MET A 23 13.14 -11.00 -2.09
N ASP A 24 12.30 -12.03 -2.06
CA ASP A 24 12.01 -12.82 -0.86
C ASP A 24 13.25 -13.66 -0.51
N ARG A 25 14.03 -13.17 0.45
CA ARG A 25 15.33 -13.75 0.82
C ARG A 25 15.23 -14.77 1.95
N ASN A 26 14.19 -14.66 2.75
CA ASN A 26 13.97 -15.51 3.91
C ASN A 26 12.96 -16.64 3.63
N GLY A 27 12.23 -16.57 2.50
CA GLY A 27 11.26 -17.57 2.06
C GLY A 27 9.91 -17.45 2.76
N ASP A 28 9.52 -16.25 3.23
CA ASP A 28 8.27 -16.04 3.93
C ASP A 28 7.10 -15.61 2.99
N GLY A 29 7.38 -15.47 1.70
CA GLY A 29 6.41 -15.19 0.66
C GLY A 29 6.27 -13.71 0.30
N ILE A 30 7.05 -12.80 0.91
CA ILE A 30 7.02 -11.37 0.63
C ILE A 30 8.42 -10.86 0.27
N PRO A 31 8.57 -10.09 -0.83
CA PRO A 31 9.83 -9.42 -1.14
C PRO A 31 10.24 -8.43 -0.03
N GLU A 32 11.48 -8.56 0.47
CA GLU A 32 11.99 -7.65 1.49
C GLU A 32 12.63 -6.40 0.91
N ASN A 33 12.42 -5.30 1.61
CA ASN A 33 13.23 -4.10 1.49
C ASN A 33 14.60 -4.28 2.17
N ALA A 34 15.65 -3.70 1.59
CA ALA A 34 17.03 -3.85 2.06
C ALA A 34 17.77 -2.52 2.26
N GLY A 35 17.02 -1.44 2.44
CA GLY A 35 17.54 -0.09 2.56
C GLY A 35 17.21 0.77 1.34
N ILE A 36 18.08 1.66 0.94
CA ILE A 36 17.87 2.61 -0.17
C ILE A 36 18.87 2.39 -1.32
N PRO A 37 18.44 2.65 -2.59
CA PRO A 37 17.07 2.91 -3.05
C PRO A 37 16.42 1.60 -3.55
N ASP A 38 15.34 1.15 -3.00
CA ASP A 38 14.68 -0.10 -3.41
C ASP A 38 13.15 -0.01 -3.60
N GLN A 39 12.58 1.18 -3.42
CA GLN A 39 11.16 1.44 -3.61
C GLN A 39 10.92 2.93 -3.95
N THR A 40 9.66 3.36 -4.10
CA THR A 40 9.30 4.74 -4.49
C THR A 40 9.80 5.79 -3.50
N TYR A 41 9.82 5.47 -2.20
CA TYR A 41 10.37 6.33 -1.15
C TYR A 41 11.88 6.06 -1.01
N ASP A 42 12.65 6.44 -2.01
CA ASP A 42 14.04 6.06 -2.20
C ASP A 42 15.04 6.73 -1.23
N THR A 43 14.60 7.76 -0.50
CA THR A 43 15.38 8.40 0.57
C THR A 43 14.81 8.11 1.98
N TRP A 44 13.71 7.37 2.06
CA TRP A 44 13.15 6.86 3.31
C TRP A 44 13.32 5.34 3.35
N PRO A 45 14.41 4.85 3.96
CA PRO A 45 14.76 3.44 3.89
C PRO A 45 13.75 2.56 4.64
N ALA A 46 13.36 1.45 4.04
CA ALA A 46 12.58 0.40 4.67
C ALA A 46 13.43 -0.87 4.84
N THR A 47 13.11 -1.68 5.85
CA THR A 47 13.82 -2.93 6.16
C THR A 47 12.84 -4.08 6.36
N GLY A 48 13.11 -5.21 5.70
CA GLY A 48 12.22 -6.36 5.75
C GLY A 48 10.91 -6.11 5.02
N ILE A 49 9.81 -6.61 5.53
CA ILE A 49 8.47 -6.34 5.00
C ILE A 49 8.10 -4.89 5.29
N SER A 50 7.67 -4.14 4.28
CA SER A 50 7.13 -2.80 4.45
C SER A 50 5.66 -2.72 4.04
N ALA A 51 4.91 -1.79 4.64
CA ALA A 51 3.50 -1.61 4.32
C ALA A 51 3.29 -1.25 2.84
N TYR A 52 4.14 -0.39 2.30
CA TYR A 52 4.05 0.05 0.91
C TYR A 52 4.37 -1.07 -0.09
N SER A 53 5.58 -1.62 -0.05
CA SER A 53 6.02 -2.63 -1.02
C SER A 53 5.28 -3.96 -0.83
N GLY A 54 5.08 -4.39 0.42
CA GLY A 54 4.32 -5.60 0.72
C GLY A 54 2.86 -5.51 0.29
N GLY A 55 2.20 -4.37 0.53
CA GLY A 55 0.84 -4.13 0.05
C GLY A 55 0.73 -4.19 -1.48
N LEU A 56 1.67 -3.57 -2.20
CA LEU A 56 1.74 -3.64 -3.67
C LEU A 56 2.01 -5.06 -4.17
N TRP A 57 2.82 -5.84 -3.45
CA TRP A 57 3.04 -7.26 -3.76
C TRP A 57 1.75 -8.07 -3.66
N LEU A 58 0.95 -7.87 -2.59
CA LEU A 58 -0.37 -8.51 -2.45
C LEU A 58 -1.30 -8.16 -3.62
N ALA A 59 -1.34 -6.87 -4.00
CA ALA A 59 -2.13 -6.41 -5.14
C ALA A 59 -1.68 -7.06 -6.45
N ALA A 60 -0.37 -7.17 -6.67
CA ALA A 60 0.19 -7.82 -7.86
C ALA A 60 -0.17 -9.31 -7.91
N LEU A 61 -0.07 -10.04 -6.81
CA LEU A 61 -0.48 -11.45 -6.73
C LEU A 61 -1.97 -11.63 -7.03
N ALA A 62 -2.82 -10.79 -6.44
CA ALA A 62 -4.26 -10.82 -6.67
C ALA A 62 -4.61 -10.54 -8.15
N ALA A 63 -3.99 -9.53 -8.75
CA ALA A 63 -4.19 -9.20 -10.15
C ALA A 63 -3.71 -10.32 -11.08
N MET A 64 -2.53 -10.88 -10.83
CA MET A 64 -1.98 -11.98 -11.63
C MET A 64 -2.82 -13.25 -11.53
N ARG A 65 -3.38 -13.54 -10.34
CA ARG A 65 -4.33 -14.65 -10.16
C ARG A 65 -5.56 -14.47 -11.03
N GLU A 66 -6.17 -13.29 -11.05
CA GLU A 66 -7.34 -13.03 -11.91
C GLU A 66 -6.99 -13.14 -13.40
N ILE A 67 -5.82 -12.65 -13.80
CA ILE A 67 -5.34 -12.80 -15.19
C ILE A 67 -5.15 -14.28 -15.53
N ALA A 68 -4.58 -15.09 -14.64
CA ALA A 68 -4.43 -16.53 -14.84
C ALA A 68 -5.77 -17.23 -15.06
N ILE A 69 -6.80 -16.88 -14.28
CA ILE A 69 -8.16 -17.36 -14.45
C ILE A 69 -8.71 -16.98 -15.82
N MET A 70 -8.54 -15.72 -16.24
CA MET A 70 -8.98 -15.25 -17.57
C MET A 70 -8.28 -15.96 -18.70
N GLN A 71 -7.03 -16.37 -18.51
CA GLN A 71 -6.22 -17.12 -19.48
C GLN A 71 -6.49 -18.64 -19.45
N SER A 72 -7.35 -19.12 -18.55
CA SER A 72 -7.60 -20.54 -18.31
C SER A 72 -6.34 -21.33 -17.91
N GLU A 73 -5.41 -20.66 -17.22
CA GLU A 73 -4.19 -21.24 -16.66
C GLU A 73 -4.46 -21.70 -15.21
N GLU A 74 -5.21 -22.79 -15.04
CA GLU A 74 -5.71 -23.27 -13.76
C GLU A 74 -4.59 -23.56 -12.73
N ASP A 75 -3.49 -24.18 -13.16
CA ASP A 75 -2.35 -24.49 -12.29
C ASP A 75 -1.68 -23.19 -11.79
N ALA A 76 -1.49 -22.21 -12.67
CA ALA A 76 -0.92 -20.93 -12.31
C ALA A 76 -1.85 -20.14 -11.36
N ALA A 77 -3.16 -20.18 -11.60
CA ALA A 77 -4.14 -19.55 -10.72
C ALA A 77 -4.11 -20.13 -9.30
N ALA A 78 -4.02 -21.47 -9.19
CA ALA A 78 -3.93 -22.16 -7.90
C ALA A 78 -2.62 -21.86 -7.15
N GLU A 79 -1.50 -21.78 -7.86
CA GLU A 79 -0.20 -21.41 -7.28
C GLU A 79 -0.22 -19.95 -6.79
N LEU A 80 -0.76 -19.03 -7.58
CA LEU A 80 -0.87 -17.62 -7.21
C LEU A 80 -1.83 -17.39 -6.04
N ASP A 81 -2.90 -18.16 -5.94
CA ASP A 81 -3.82 -18.13 -4.79
C ASP A 81 -3.09 -18.56 -3.50
N TYR A 82 -2.30 -19.62 -3.57
CA TYR A 82 -1.47 -20.07 -2.46
C TYR A 82 -0.42 -19.02 -2.04
N TRP A 83 0.27 -18.39 -3.01
CA TRP A 83 1.22 -17.33 -2.71
C TRP A 83 0.54 -16.11 -2.06
N LEU A 84 -0.62 -15.70 -2.59
CA LEU A 84 -1.39 -14.57 -2.07
C LEU A 84 -1.85 -14.83 -0.62
N GLU A 85 -2.36 -16.02 -0.32
CA GLU A 85 -2.81 -16.36 1.03
C GLU A 85 -1.66 -16.34 2.03
N ASN A 86 -0.52 -16.96 1.69
CA ASN A 86 0.66 -16.98 2.55
C ASN A 86 1.24 -15.58 2.75
N ALA A 87 1.41 -14.81 1.68
CA ALA A 87 1.91 -13.45 1.74
C ALA A 87 0.99 -12.54 2.58
N ARG A 88 -0.33 -12.67 2.41
CA ARG A 88 -1.31 -11.89 3.20
C ARG A 88 -1.19 -12.22 4.69
N ASN A 89 -1.17 -13.48 5.06
CA ASN A 89 -1.03 -13.90 6.45
C ASN A 89 0.27 -13.35 7.06
N ARG A 90 1.37 -13.44 6.34
CA ARG A 90 2.67 -12.93 6.81
C ARG A 90 2.67 -11.39 6.91
N TYR A 91 2.07 -10.68 5.95
CA TYR A 91 1.93 -9.22 5.97
C TYR A 91 1.15 -8.76 7.21
N GLU A 92 0.01 -9.40 7.45
CA GLU A 92 -0.85 -9.11 8.60
C GLU A 92 -0.13 -9.36 9.94
N ASP A 93 0.55 -10.50 10.06
CA ASP A 93 1.30 -10.86 11.27
C ASP A 93 2.48 -9.92 11.53
N ALA A 94 3.15 -9.47 10.47
CA ALA A 94 4.33 -8.62 10.59
C ALA A 94 3.99 -7.16 10.91
N LEU A 95 2.95 -6.62 10.27
CA LEU A 95 2.76 -5.16 10.23
C LEU A 95 1.51 -4.65 10.97
N TRP A 96 0.48 -5.48 11.17
CA TRP A 96 -0.73 -5.00 11.81
C TRP A 96 -0.50 -4.67 13.30
N SER A 97 -0.87 -3.43 13.70
CA SER A 97 -0.68 -2.91 15.06
C SER A 97 -1.98 -2.74 15.86
N ASP A 98 -3.09 -3.37 15.43
CA ASP A 98 -4.47 -3.20 15.90
C ASP A 98 -5.19 -1.93 15.39
N GLU A 99 -4.47 -0.92 14.90
CA GLU A 99 -5.05 0.33 14.40
C GLU A 99 -4.58 0.71 12.99
N TYR A 100 -3.39 0.28 12.57
CA TYR A 100 -2.78 0.62 11.28
C TYR A 100 -1.69 -0.40 10.93
N TYR A 101 -1.17 -0.38 9.69
CA TYR A 101 0.01 -1.15 9.29
C TYR A 101 1.26 -0.32 9.53
N ARG A 102 2.19 -0.85 10.34
CA ARG A 102 3.48 -0.20 10.62
C ARG A 102 4.26 0.02 9.34
N TYR A 103 5.12 1.04 9.32
CA TYR A 103 5.95 1.36 8.16
C TYR A 103 6.72 0.15 7.65
N ASP A 104 7.44 -0.54 8.55
CA ASP A 104 8.11 -1.81 8.28
C ASP A 104 8.22 -2.67 9.55
N GLU A 105 8.95 -3.80 9.48
CA GLU A 105 9.12 -4.71 10.63
C GLU A 105 9.90 -4.07 11.79
N THR A 106 10.62 -2.98 11.58
CA THR A 106 11.51 -2.35 12.56
C THR A 106 11.07 -0.94 12.98
N ASP A 107 10.16 -0.31 12.24
CA ASP A 107 9.70 1.07 12.46
C ASP A 107 8.17 1.11 12.58
N ASP A 108 7.66 1.68 13.68
CA ASP A 108 6.25 1.81 13.98
C ASP A 108 5.60 3.08 13.37
N GLY A 109 6.29 3.73 12.44
CA GLY A 109 5.78 4.89 11.73
C GLY A 109 4.45 4.61 11.01
N ILE A 110 3.56 5.61 11.05
CA ILE A 110 2.30 5.63 10.31
C ILE A 110 2.59 6.28 8.96
N MET A 111 2.63 5.49 7.91
CA MET A 111 2.83 5.97 6.55
C MET A 111 1.51 6.36 5.93
N ALA A 112 1.41 7.55 5.32
CA ALA A 112 0.18 7.97 4.63
C ALA A 112 -0.19 7.05 3.46
N ASP A 113 0.80 6.42 2.84
CA ASP A 113 0.67 5.57 1.65
C ASP A 113 0.68 4.05 1.99
N GLN A 114 0.51 3.68 3.26
CA GLN A 114 0.54 2.27 3.71
C GLN A 114 -0.51 1.38 3.04
N LEU A 115 -1.58 1.96 2.51
CA LEU A 115 -2.68 1.26 1.85
C LEU A 115 -2.63 1.35 0.32
N ALA A 116 -1.50 1.75 -0.28
CA ALA A 116 -1.37 1.87 -1.73
C ALA A 116 -1.73 0.57 -2.47
N GLY A 117 -1.27 -0.57 -1.98
CA GLY A 117 -1.60 -1.87 -2.57
C GLY A 117 -3.10 -2.18 -2.54
N GLU A 118 -3.76 -1.96 -1.41
CA GLU A 118 -5.22 -2.12 -1.30
C GLU A 118 -5.97 -1.16 -2.22
N TRP A 119 -5.52 0.10 -2.32
CA TRP A 119 -6.08 1.07 -3.26
C TRP A 119 -6.02 0.56 -4.71
N TYR A 120 -4.85 0.10 -5.17
CA TYR A 120 -4.70 -0.45 -6.52
C TYR A 120 -5.54 -1.70 -6.75
N ALA A 121 -5.65 -2.58 -5.77
CA ALA A 121 -6.55 -3.72 -5.83
C ALA A 121 -8.02 -3.26 -6.00
N ARG A 122 -8.48 -2.31 -5.19
CA ARG A 122 -9.85 -1.78 -5.20
C ARG A 122 -10.26 -1.14 -6.51
N ILE A 123 -9.42 -0.30 -7.12
CA ILE A 123 -9.74 0.29 -8.43
C ILE A 123 -9.84 -0.76 -9.55
N SER A 124 -9.27 -1.94 -9.33
CA SER A 124 -9.37 -3.10 -10.23
C SER A 124 -10.51 -4.07 -9.85
N GLY A 125 -11.34 -3.71 -8.84
CA GLY A 125 -12.44 -4.55 -8.36
C GLY A 125 -12.00 -5.70 -7.45
N LEU A 126 -10.76 -5.66 -6.94
CA LEU A 126 -10.20 -6.65 -6.03
C LEU A 126 -10.09 -6.10 -4.60
N SER A 127 -9.72 -6.96 -3.66
CA SER A 127 -9.36 -6.58 -2.29
C SER A 127 -8.30 -7.54 -1.76
N VAL A 128 -7.32 -7.01 -1.06
CA VAL A 128 -6.20 -7.81 -0.52
C VAL A 128 -6.06 -7.72 0.99
N LEU A 129 -6.70 -6.73 1.62
CA LEU A 129 -6.71 -6.55 3.07
C LEU A 129 -8.13 -6.62 3.66
N PRO A 130 -8.31 -6.98 4.95
CA PRO A 130 -9.61 -6.98 5.61
C PRO A 130 -10.22 -5.57 5.70
N ASP A 131 -11.49 -5.43 5.30
CA ASP A 131 -12.19 -4.13 5.25
C ASP A 131 -12.19 -3.37 6.59
N ASP A 132 -12.35 -4.08 7.70
CA ASP A 132 -12.35 -3.48 9.04
C ASP A 132 -10.96 -2.93 9.43
N ARG A 133 -9.89 -3.57 8.97
CA ARG A 133 -8.51 -3.10 9.16
C ARG A 133 -8.21 -1.91 8.27
N VAL A 134 -8.68 -1.93 7.03
CA VAL A 134 -8.55 -0.80 6.10
C VAL A 134 -9.27 0.43 6.67
N ASP A 135 -10.51 0.28 7.16
CA ASP A 135 -11.26 1.39 7.78
C ASP A 135 -10.52 1.97 9.00
N ARG A 136 -10.00 1.12 9.89
CA ARG A 136 -9.20 1.59 11.05
C ARG A 136 -7.92 2.30 10.61
N ALA A 137 -7.19 1.74 9.66
CA ALA A 137 -5.95 2.35 9.17
C ALA A 137 -6.22 3.71 8.52
N LEU A 138 -7.29 3.85 7.71
CA LEU A 138 -7.69 5.13 7.12
C LEU A 138 -7.99 6.20 8.18
N ARG A 139 -8.70 5.83 9.26
CA ARG A 139 -8.98 6.74 10.39
C ARG A 139 -7.69 7.12 11.12
N THR A 140 -6.82 6.16 11.38
CA THR A 140 -5.53 6.41 12.04
C THR A 140 -4.63 7.32 11.21
N ILE A 141 -4.53 7.09 9.89
CA ILE A 141 -3.79 7.96 8.97
C ILE A 141 -4.40 9.38 9.01
N TYR A 142 -5.72 9.51 8.95
CA TYR A 142 -6.36 10.82 9.01
C TYR A 142 -6.03 11.55 10.32
N ASP A 143 -6.20 10.89 11.46
CA ASP A 143 -5.97 11.49 12.78
C ASP A 143 -4.51 11.91 12.98
N HIS A 144 -3.56 11.12 12.49
CA HIS A 144 -2.14 11.38 12.67
C HIS A 144 -1.53 12.21 11.53
N ASN A 145 -1.59 11.71 10.31
CA ASN A 145 -0.87 12.30 9.19
C ASN A 145 -1.57 13.54 8.60
N VAL A 146 -2.89 13.70 8.84
CA VAL A 146 -3.65 14.87 8.38
C VAL A 146 -3.93 15.83 9.52
N LEU A 147 -4.75 15.44 10.53
CA LEU A 147 -5.21 16.37 11.56
C LEU A 147 -4.10 16.89 12.47
N ARG A 148 -3.20 16.03 12.92
CA ARG A 148 -2.07 16.44 13.77
C ARG A 148 -0.99 17.20 13.02
N TYR A 149 -0.94 17.00 11.69
CA TYR A 149 -0.05 17.76 10.83
C TYR A 149 -0.71 19.06 10.38
N GLU A 150 -0.17 20.20 10.84
CA GLU A 150 -0.64 21.57 10.52
C GLU A 150 -2.17 21.76 10.61
N GLY A 151 -2.82 21.04 11.54
CA GLY A 151 -4.26 21.16 11.78
C GLY A 151 -5.14 20.71 10.60
N GLY A 152 -4.65 19.81 9.75
CA GLY A 152 -5.37 19.28 8.58
C GLY A 152 -5.39 20.23 7.39
N GLN A 153 -4.55 21.25 7.37
CA GLN A 153 -4.60 22.28 6.32
C GLN A 153 -3.61 22.06 5.16
N MET A 154 -2.85 20.96 5.17
CA MET A 154 -1.80 20.72 4.19
C MET A 154 -1.92 19.37 3.47
N GLY A 155 -2.98 18.60 3.67
CA GLY A 155 -3.06 17.22 3.21
C GLY A 155 -2.39 16.27 4.19
N ALA A 156 -1.93 15.10 3.71
CA ALA A 156 -1.31 14.07 4.54
C ALA A 156 0.22 14.14 4.45
N VAL A 157 0.91 14.37 5.58
CA VAL A 157 2.36 14.18 5.64
C VAL A 157 2.69 12.68 5.51
N ASN A 158 3.74 12.36 4.78
CA ASN A 158 4.05 10.95 4.46
C ASN A 158 4.34 10.12 5.71
N GLY A 159 5.04 10.65 6.72
CA GLY A 159 5.42 9.89 7.92
C GLY A 159 5.12 10.58 9.25
N MET A 160 4.37 9.91 10.13
CA MET A 160 4.07 10.34 11.48
C MET A 160 4.20 9.16 12.45
N TYR A 161 4.79 9.38 13.62
CA TYR A 161 4.78 8.37 14.69
C TYR A 161 3.45 8.38 15.47
N PRO A 162 3.06 7.28 16.12
CA PRO A 162 1.90 7.24 17.02
C PRO A 162 1.96 8.29 18.12
N SER A 163 3.14 8.69 18.53
CA SER A 163 3.37 9.78 19.49
C SER A 163 2.97 11.18 18.97
N GLY A 164 2.64 11.32 17.69
CA GLY A 164 2.39 12.60 17.03
C GLY A 164 3.66 13.36 16.62
N LYS A 165 4.82 12.73 16.69
CA LYS A 165 6.08 13.28 16.16
C LYS A 165 6.23 12.92 14.70
N LEU A 166 6.76 13.85 13.91
CA LEU A 166 7.12 13.57 12.51
C LEU A 166 8.24 12.51 12.44
N VAL A 167 8.10 11.57 11.51
CA VAL A 167 9.23 10.76 11.06
C VAL A 167 10.20 11.69 10.36
N ARG A 168 11.48 11.63 10.73
CA ARG A 168 12.50 12.54 10.18
C ARG A 168 13.15 11.94 8.94
N GLY A 169 13.31 12.76 7.93
CA GLY A 169 13.90 12.41 6.64
C GLY A 169 13.21 13.13 5.50
N GLU A 170 13.91 13.32 4.38
CA GLU A 170 13.40 14.13 3.26
C GLU A 170 11.97 13.72 2.86
N GLN A 171 11.79 12.52 2.35
CA GLN A 171 10.47 12.08 1.86
C GLN A 171 9.46 11.80 2.99
N ALA A 172 9.92 11.46 4.19
CA ALA A 172 9.03 11.22 5.33
C ALA A 172 8.33 12.50 5.81
N GLU A 173 9.02 13.66 5.72
CA GLU A 173 8.48 14.96 6.16
C GLU A 173 7.68 15.69 5.06
N GLU A 174 7.58 15.13 3.86
CA GLU A 174 6.89 15.72 2.73
C GLU A 174 5.38 15.40 2.71
N VAL A 175 4.63 16.26 2.03
CA VAL A 175 3.25 16.01 1.60
C VAL A 175 3.23 15.79 0.10
N TRP A 176 2.86 14.59 -0.32
CA TRP A 176 2.77 14.28 -1.73
C TRP A 176 1.34 14.44 -2.24
N VAL A 177 1.19 15.21 -3.33
CA VAL A 177 -0.10 15.54 -3.91
C VAL A 177 -0.85 14.28 -4.34
N GLY A 178 -0.17 13.36 -5.02
CA GLY A 178 -0.75 12.09 -5.46
C GLY A 178 -1.23 11.24 -4.30
N THR A 179 -0.39 11.03 -3.29
CA THR A 179 -0.71 10.27 -2.07
C THR A 179 -1.91 10.85 -1.33
N SER A 180 -1.94 12.18 -1.10
CA SER A 180 -3.04 12.82 -0.38
C SER A 180 -4.39 12.70 -1.12
N TYR A 181 -4.42 12.86 -2.45
CA TYR A 181 -5.67 12.67 -3.21
C TYR A 181 -6.08 11.20 -3.32
N MET A 182 -5.13 10.28 -3.47
CA MET A 182 -5.40 8.84 -3.43
C MET A 182 -6.01 8.44 -2.08
N LEU A 183 -5.40 8.90 -0.97
CA LEU A 183 -5.89 8.67 0.39
C LEU A 183 -7.31 9.22 0.57
N ALA A 184 -7.57 10.46 0.13
CA ALA A 184 -8.91 11.05 0.20
C ALA A 184 -9.94 10.24 -0.61
N ALA A 185 -9.59 9.79 -1.81
CA ALA A 185 -10.47 8.94 -2.61
C ALA A 185 -10.72 7.57 -1.96
N HIS A 186 -9.72 6.98 -1.31
CA HIS A 186 -9.85 5.73 -0.56
C HIS A 186 -10.79 5.92 0.66
N MET A 187 -10.66 7.04 1.39
CA MET A 187 -11.56 7.40 2.48
C MET A 187 -13.03 7.53 1.99
N LEU A 188 -13.26 8.16 0.83
CA LEU A 188 -14.61 8.23 0.24
C LEU A 188 -15.19 6.84 -0.03
N TRP A 189 -14.37 5.92 -0.51
CA TRP A 189 -14.79 4.53 -0.77
C TRP A 189 -15.24 3.79 0.49
N HIS A 190 -14.67 4.17 1.64
CA HIS A 190 -15.05 3.65 2.95
C HIS A 190 -16.10 4.48 3.68
N GLY A 191 -16.74 5.46 3.02
CA GLY A 191 -17.77 6.32 3.61
C GLY A 191 -17.24 7.30 4.67
N LEU A 192 -15.94 7.60 4.64
CA LEU A 192 -15.28 8.58 5.50
C LEU A 192 -15.28 9.97 4.84
N ASP A 193 -16.47 10.46 4.50
CA ASP A 193 -16.64 11.65 3.64
C ASP A 193 -16.00 12.92 4.24
N GLU A 194 -16.19 13.16 5.54
CA GLU A 194 -15.63 14.34 6.21
C GLU A 194 -14.09 14.30 6.20
N GLN A 195 -13.51 13.15 6.47
CA GLN A 195 -12.07 12.92 6.46
C GLN A 195 -11.49 13.08 5.05
N ALA A 196 -12.16 12.53 4.07
CA ALA A 196 -11.77 12.63 2.67
C ALA A 196 -11.75 14.08 2.18
N TRP A 197 -12.85 14.81 2.41
CA TRP A 197 -12.93 16.22 2.03
C TRP A 197 -11.96 17.08 2.81
N GLY A 198 -11.74 16.80 4.10
CA GLY A 198 -10.76 17.49 4.93
C GLY A 198 -9.34 17.33 4.36
N THR A 199 -8.95 16.10 4.01
CA THR A 199 -7.65 15.79 3.42
C THR A 199 -7.46 16.49 2.08
N ALA A 200 -8.41 16.31 1.14
CA ALA A 200 -8.31 16.88 -0.20
C ALA A 200 -8.35 18.41 -0.19
N TYR A 201 -9.22 19.01 0.62
CA TYR A 201 -9.37 20.46 0.68
C TYR A 201 -8.19 21.15 1.39
N GLY A 202 -7.62 20.50 2.42
CA GLY A 202 -6.41 20.99 3.06
C GLY A 202 -5.25 21.10 2.07
N LEU A 203 -5.04 20.04 1.29
CA LEU A 203 -4.03 20.04 0.22
C LEU A 203 -4.34 21.09 -0.87
N TYR A 204 -5.58 21.16 -1.34
CA TYR A 204 -5.99 22.11 -2.37
C TYR A 204 -5.64 23.54 -1.99
N LYS A 205 -5.98 23.99 -0.76
CA LYS A 205 -5.66 25.35 -0.28
C LYS A 205 -4.16 25.63 -0.19
N HIS A 206 -3.36 24.59 -0.04
CA HIS A 206 -1.92 24.75 0.09
C HIS A 206 -1.22 24.82 -1.28
N VAL A 207 -1.75 24.12 -2.28
CA VAL A 207 -1.16 24.04 -3.61
C VAL A 207 -1.66 25.15 -4.53
N TYR A 208 -2.91 25.61 -4.37
CA TYR A 208 -3.62 26.58 -5.20
C TYR A 208 -4.09 27.79 -4.40
#